data_c62b74abfd6d3d8cde5d6300c3a2dd4a
#
_entry.id   c62b74abfd6d3d8cde5d6300c3a2dd4a
#
_cell.length_a   1.000
_cell.length_b   1.000
_cell.length_c   1.000
_cell.angle_alpha   90.00
_cell.angle_beta   90.00
_cell.angle_gamma   90.00
#
_symmetry.space_group_name_H-M   'P 1'
#
loop_
_entity.id
_entity.type
_entity.pdbx_description
1 polymer ?
#
loop_
_entity_poly.entity_id
_entity_poly.type
_entity_poly.pdbx_seq_one_letter_code
_entity_poly.pdbx_strand_id
1 'polypeptide(L)'
;MDERYDPAAIESKWQKQWDAWSLFTVTENPSLPKYYLLEMFPYPSGNIHMGHVRNYTIGDVNARYKRMRGFNNLHPMGWDALGMPAEKAAIANKTQPAKWTYANIKDMRSELHTSEHK
;
A
#
# COMPACT_ATOMS: atom_id res chain seq x y z
N MET A 1 -11.58 7.31 -28.18
CA MET A 1 -10.88 7.37 -26.87
C MET A 1 -11.06 8.78 -26.36
N ASP A 2 -11.52 8.95 -25.12
CA ASP A 2 -11.51 10.27 -24.51
C ASP A 2 -10.07 10.76 -24.43
N GLU A 3 -9.82 11.96 -24.94
CA GLU A 3 -8.48 12.56 -24.93
C GLU A 3 -8.00 12.93 -23.53
N ARG A 4 -8.88 12.87 -22.54
CA ARG A 4 -8.58 13.28 -21.16
C ARG A 4 -8.51 12.08 -20.23
N TYR A 5 -7.38 11.90 -19.57
CA TYR A 5 -7.21 10.92 -18.53
C TYR A 5 -8.06 11.29 -17.30
N ASP A 6 -8.98 10.40 -16.91
CA ASP A 6 -9.77 10.52 -15.67
C ASP A 6 -9.27 9.51 -14.63
N PRO A 7 -8.46 9.94 -13.66
CA PRO A 7 -7.89 9.05 -12.66
C PRO A 7 -8.97 8.34 -11.85
N ALA A 8 -10.00 9.05 -11.40
CA ALA A 8 -11.01 8.50 -10.50
C ALA A 8 -11.79 7.33 -11.14
N ALA A 9 -12.18 7.48 -12.40
CA ALA A 9 -12.88 6.42 -13.12
C ALA A 9 -11.97 5.23 -13.42
N ILE A 10 -10.73 5.52 -13.87
CA ILE A 10 -9.78 4.47 -14.26
C ILE A 10 -9.29 3.69 -13.04
N GLU A 11 -8.93 4.35 -11.96
CA GLU A 11 -8.46 3.73 -10.73
C GLU A 11 -9.52 2.81 -10.12
N SER A 12 -10.74 3.29 -9.95
CA SER A 12 -11.85 2.49 -9.44
C SER A 12 -12.13 1.23 -10.28
N LYS A 13 -12.02 1.36 -11.61
CA LYS A 13 -12.18 0.24 -12.53
C LYS A 13 -11.10 -0.82 -12.31
N TRP A 14 -9.84 -0.40 -12.28
CA TRP A 14 -8.74 -1.34 -12.20
C TRP A 14 -8.60 -1.96 -10.81
N GLN A 15 -8.88 -1.23 -9.74
CA GLN A 15 -8.91 -1.78 -8.38
C GLN A 15 -9.89 -2.95 -8.29
N LYS A 16 -11.13 -2.76 -8.76
CA LYS A 16 -12.14 -3.83 -8.80
C LYS A 16 -11.68 -5.04 -9.63
N GLN A 17 -11.00 -4.78 -10.74
CA GLN A 17 -10.53 -5.84 -11.62
C GLN A 17 -9.37 -6.62 -10.98
N TRP A 18 -8.43 -5.94 -10.34
CA TRP A 18 -7.33 -6.58 -9.61
C TRP A 18 -7.82 -7.41 -8.44
N ASP A 19 -8.84 -6.94 -7.74
CA ASP A 19 -9.50 -7.69 -6.67
C ASP A 19 -10.15 -8.96 -7.19
N ALA A 20 -10.93 -8.85 -8.27
CA ALA A 20 -11.59 -9.99 -8.90
C ALA A 20 -10.58 -11.05 -9.39
N TRP A 21 -9.43 -10.62 -9.88
CA TRP A 21 -8.35 -11.51 -10.32
C TRP A 21 -7.46 -12.02 -9.19
N SER A 22 -7.61 -11.49 -7.97
CA SER A 22 -6.66 -11.73 -6.87
C SER A 22 -5.20 -11.52 -7.31
N LEU A 23 -4.96 -10.50 -8.13
CA LEU A 23 -3.73 -10.30 -8.87
C LEU A 23 -2.49 -10.23 -7.98
N PHE A 24 -2.64 -9.70 -6.77
CA PHE A 24 -1.54 -9.49 -5.83
C PHE A 24 -1.45 -10.58 -4.75
N THR A 25 -2.35 -11.56 -4.79
CA THR A 25 -2.29 -12.70 -3.88
C THR A 25 -1.17 -13.64 -4.34
N VAL A 26 -0.30 -13.99 -3.41
CA VAL A 26 0.86 -14.85 -3.68
C VAL A 26 0.65 -16.19 -2.98
N THR A 27 0.79 -17.27 -3.74
CA THR A 27 0.85 -18.63 -3.22
C THR A 27 2.24 -19.22 -3.48
N GLU A 28 2.68 -20.12 -2.62
CA GLU A 28 3.96 -20.80 -2.85
C GLU A 28 3.91 -21.60 -4.16
N ASN A 29 4.86 -21.31 -5.03
CA ASN A 29 5.04 -22.03 -6.29
C ASN A 29 6.53 -22.30 -6.54
N PRO A 30 7.00 -23.53 -6.31
CA PRO A 30 8.43 -23.86 -6.51
C PRO A 30 8.87 -23.83 -7.97
N SER A 31 7.94 -23.84 -8.93
CA SER A 31 8.26 -23.78 -10.37
C SER A 31 8.56 -22.37 -10.87
N LEU A 32 8.30 -21.34 -10.10
CA LEU A 32 8.55 -19.95 -10.46
C LEU A 32 9.73 -19.39 -9.68
N PRO A 33 10.55 -18.54 -10.32
CA PRO A 33 11.61 -17.84 -9.61
C PRO A 33 11.01 -16.91 -8.56
N LYS A 34 11.51 -16.99 -7.32
CA LYS A 34 11.02 -16.20 -6.20
C LYS A 34 11.60 -14.79 -6.23
N TYR A 35 10.77 -13.82 -5.88
CA TYR A 35 11.20 -12.45 -5.63
C TYR A 35 10.50 -11.91 -4.38
N TYR A 36 11.28 -11.35 -3.48
CA TYR A 36 10.77 -10.72 -2.26
C TYR A 36 11.14 -9.25 -2.27
N LEU A 37 10.12 -8.40 -2.20
CA LEU A 37 10.28 -6.95 -2.10
C LEU A 37 9.74 -6.51 -0.76
N LEU A 38 10.58 -5.90 0.04
CA LEU A 38 10.20 -5.32 1.32
C LEU A 38 10.47 -3.83 1.31
N GLU A 39 9.47 -3.08 1.73
CA GLU A 39 9.56 -1.64 1.97
C GLU A 39 9.30 -1.35 3.44
N MET A 40 9.73 -0.18 3.88
CA MET A 40 9.49 0.29 5.24
C MET A 40 7.99 0.56 5.42
N PHE A 41 7.37 -0.07 6.42
CA PHE A 41 5.97 0.17 6.74
C PHE A 41 5.77 1.57 7.30
N PRO A 42 4.70 2.28 6.89
CA PRO A 42 4.44 3.62 7.40
C PRO A 42 3.96 3.62 8.85
N TYR A 43 4.31 4.67 9.58
CA TYR A 43 3.70 4.98 10.87
C TYR A 43 2.33 5.61 10.65
N PRO A 44 1.24 5.10 11.23
CA PRO A 44 -0.09 5.70 11.14
C PRO A 44 -0.24 6.86 12.14
N SER A 45 0.67 7.81 12.12
CA SER A 45 0.69 8.99 13.00
C SER A 45 0.16 10.27 12.38
N GLY A 46 -0.13 10.26 11.07
CA GLY A 46 -0.63 11.39 10.30
C GLY A 46 -0.88 11.02 8.84
N ASN A 47 -1.02 12.01 7.99
CA ASN A 47 -1.31 11.81 6.57
C ASN A 47 -0.08 11.37 5.77
N ILE A 48 -0.31 10.78 4.61
CA ILE A 48 0.73 10.47 3.62
C ILE A 48 1.35 11.77 3.10
N HIS A 49 2.63 11.73 2.86
CA HIS A 49 3.40 12.83 2.27
C HIS A 49 4.25 12.33 1.10
N MET A 50 4.86 13.25 0.35
CA MET A 50 5.65 12.94 -0.85
C MET A 50 6.78 11.92 -0.61
N GLY A 51 7.31 11.82 0.60
CA GLY A 51 8.28 10.79 0.95
C GLY A 51 7.69 9.37 0.87
N HIS A 52 6.46 9.18 1.32
CA HIS A 52 5.72 7.93 1.17
C HIS A 52 5.45 7.62 -0.31
N VAL A 53 4.96 8.61 -1.07
CA VAL A 53 4.70 8.45 -2.51
C VAL A 53 5.96 7.98 -3.22
N ARG A 54 7.10 8.63 -2.99
CA ARG A 54 8.38 8.25 -3.59
C ARG A 54 8.77 6.82 -3.24
N ASN A 55 8.72 6.47 -1.97
CA ASN A 55 9.15 5.15 -1.49
C ASN A 55 8.31 4.04 -2.13
N TYR A 56 6.98 4.13 -1.99
CA TYR A 56 6.07 3.08 -2.44
C TYR A 56 5.93 3.01 -3.96
N THR A 57 6.05 4.14 -4.68
CA THR A 57 6.08 4.10 -6.14
C THR A 57 7.29 3.34 -6.68
N ILE A 58 8.46 3.50 -6.07
CA ILE A 58 9.66 2.77 -6.47
C ILE A 58 9.46 1.26 -6.28
N GLY A 59 8.92 0.85 -5.14
CA GLY A 59 8.63 -0.55 -4.87
C GLY A 59 7.57 -1.12 -5.79
N ASP A 60 6.47 -0.40 -5.98
CA ASP A 60 5.37 -0.81 -6.86
C ASP A 60 5.85 -1.05 -8.32
N VAL A 61 6.65 -0.14 -8.86
CA VAL A 61 7.25 -0.31 -10.20
C VAL A 61 8.11 -1.58 -10.27
N ASN A 62 8.93 -1.82 -9.26
CA ASN A 62 9.76 -3.02 -9.20
C ASN A 62 8.91 -4.29 -9.08
N ALA A 63 7.90 -4.29 -8.22
CA ALA A 63 6.99 -5.40 -8.02
C ALA A 63 6.25 -5.76 -9.31
N ARG A 64 5.69 -4.76 -10.00
CA ARG A 64 5.00 -4.95 -11.29
C ARG A 64 5.93 -5.47 -12.36
N TYR A 65 7.12 -4.90 -12.48
CA TYR A 65 8.12 -5.36 -13.44
C TYR A 65 8.49 -6.84 -13.21
N LYS A 66 8.77 -7.23 -11.96
CA LYS A 66 9.12 -8.62 -11.64
C LYS A 66 7.97 -9.58 -11.91
N ARG A 67 6.73 -9.19 -11.60
CA ARG A 67 5.53 -9.99 -11.92
C ARG A 67 5.38 -10.18 -13.43
N MET A 68 5.50 -9.11 -14.22
CA MET A 68 5.46 -9.20 -15.68
C MET A 68 6.60 -10.08 -16.27
N ARG A 69 7.71 -10.21 -15.55
CA ARG A 69 8.82 -11.11 -15.93
C ARG A 69 8.61 -12.55 -15.45
N GLY A 70 7.46 -12.90 -14.89
CA GLY A 70 7.11 -14.25 -14.46
C GLY A 70 7.65 -14.67 -13.09
N PHE A 71 8.08 -13.72 -12.27
CA PHE A 71 8.51 -14.04 -10.90
C PHE A 71 7.29 -14.24 -9.99
N ASN A 72 7.39 -15.19 -9.06
CA ASN A 72 6.48 -15.28 -7.92
C ASN A 72 6.90 -14.21 -6.90
N ASN A 73 6.22 -13.07 -6.96
CA ASN A 73 6.62 -11.85 -6.25
C ASN A 73 5.81 -11.67 -4.96
N LEU A 74 6.48 -11.81 -3.82
CA LEU A 74 5.94 -11.43 -2.52
C LEU A 74 6.31 -9.99 -2.19
N HIS A 75 5.30 -9.13 -2.13
CA HIS A 75 5.43 -7.70 -1.80
C HIS A 75 4.48 -7.38 -0.63
N PRO A 76 4.85 -7.67 0.62
CA PRO A 76 3.99 -7.44 1.76
C PRO A 76 3.90 -5.96 2.10
N MET A 77 2.72 -5.54 2.55
CA MET A 77 2.47 -4.22 3.12
C MET A 77 1.86 -4.36 4.52
N GLY A 78 2.19 -3.42 5.38
CA GLY A 78 1.67 -3.40 6.75
C GLY A 78 1.77 -2.00 7.35
N TRP A 79 1.57 -1.94 8.66
CA TRP A 79 1.59 -0.70 9.43
C TRP A 79 2.56 -0.84 10.59
N ASP A 80 3.47 0.10 10.76
CA ASP A 80 4.25 0.23 11.99
C ASP A 80 3.41 1.00 13.03
N ALA A 81 2.41 0.31 13.55
CA ALA A 81 1.31 0.90 14.31
C ALA A 81 1.61 1.06 15.81
N LEU A 82 2.70 0.46 16.30
CA LEU A 82 3.06 0.46 17.70
C LEU A 82 4.24 1.41 17.96
N GLY A 83 4.25 1.98 19.16
CA GLY A 83 5.36 2.78 19.65
C GLY A 83 5.10 4.28 19.74
N MET A 84 6.14 5.01 20.13
CA MET A 84 6.07 6.42 20.52
C MET A 84 5.51 7.39 19.48
N PRO A 85 5.71 7.23 18.16
CA PRO A 85 5.17 8.19 17.20
C PRO A 85 3.63 8.25 17.23
N ALA A 86 2.96 7.11 17.27
CA ALA A 86 1.50 7.05 17.34
C ALA A 86 0.97 7.54 18.70
N GLU A 87 1.64 7.19 19.79
CA GLU A 87 1.27 7.62 21.14
C GLU A 87 1.43 9.14 21.32
N LYS A 88 2.56 9.71 20.89
CA LYS A 88 2.78 11.17 20.96
C LYS A 88 1.74 11.93 20.12
N ALA A 89 1.44 11.44 18.93
CA ALA A 89 0.41 12.04 18.08
C ALA A 89 -0.96 12.01 18.74
N ALA A 90 -1.33 10.89 19.35
CA ALA A 90 -2.59 10.74 20.07
C ALA A 90 -2.70 11.68 21.27
N ILE A 91 -1.63 11.81 22.05
CA ILE A 91 -1.55 12.74 23.20
C ILE A 91 -1.73 14.18 22.71
N ALA A 92 -1.00 14.59 21.67
CA ALA A 92 -1.11 15.93 21.09
C ALA A 92 -2.53 16.25 20.60
N ASN A 93 -3.24 15.27 20.09
CA ASN A 93 -4.63 15.40 19.63
C ASN A 93 -5.69 15.08 20.69
N LYS A 94 -5.28 14.90 21.94
CA LYS A 94 -6.17 14.63 23.10
C LYS A 94 -7.14 13.45 22.85
N THR A 95 -6.64 12.40 22.23
CA THR A 95 -7.42 11.21 21.88
C THR A 95 -6.74 9.93 22.37
N GLN A 96 -7.49 8.85 22.38
CA GLN A 96 -6.94 7.53 22.75
C GLN A 96 -6.01 7.01 21.64
N PRO A 97 -4.80 6.50 21.95
CA PRO A 97 -3.85 6.03 20.96
C PRO A 97 -4.44 5.03 19.95
N ALA A 98 -5.16 4.02 20.41
CA ALA A 98 -5.78 3.05 19.52
C ALA A 98 -6.79 3.70 18.55
N LYS A 99 -7.65 4.58 19.05
CA LYS A 99 -8.64 5.29 18.22
C LYS A 99 -7.96 6.15 17.16
N TRP A 100 -6.92 6.88 17.55
CA TRP A 100 -6.12 7.70 16.63
C TRP A 100 -5.46 6.85 15.56
N THR A 101 -4.78 5.77 15.96
CA THR A 101 -4.08 4.86 15.06
C THR A 101 -5.00 4.22 14.04
N TYR A 102 -6.15 3.67 14.47
CA TYR A 102 -7.10 3.05 13.54
C TYR A 102 -7.73 4.05 12.57
N ALA A 103 -8.00 5.29 13.01
CA ALA A 103 -8.48 6.33 12.12
C ALA A 103 -7.45 6.64 11.03
N ASN A 104 -6.20 6.89 11.40
CA ASN A 104 -5.13 7.16 10.44
C ASN A 104 -4.86 5.97 9.49
N ILE A 105 -4.91 4.73 9.97
CA ILE A 105 -4.79 3.54 9.11
C ILE A 105 -5.89 3.54 8.05
N LYS A 106 -7.12 3.85 8.44
CA LYS A 106 -8.25 3.91 7.51
C LYS A 106 -8.02 4.97 6.42
N ASP A 107 -7.57 6.16 6.82
CA ASP A 107 -7.34 7.27 5.91
C ASP A 107 -6.15 6.99 4.98
N MET A 108 -5.00 6.58 5.53
CA MET A 108 -3.82 6.21 4.74
C MET A 108 -4.11 5.02 3.80
N ARG A 109 -4.92 4.07 4.23
CA ARG A 109 -5.31 2.94 3.37
C ARG A 109 -6.11 3.41 2.16
N SER A 110 -7.00 4.39 2.32
CA SER A 110 -7.75 4.95 1.19
C SER A 110 -6.83 5.69 0.20
N GLU A 111 -5.82 6.37 0.70
CA GLU A 111 -4.83 7.09 -0.11
C GLU A 111 -3.85 6.14 -0.83
N LEU A 112 -3.47 5.04 -0.18
CA LEU A 112 -2.59 4.01 -0.76
C LEU A 112 -3.33 3.00 -1.65
N HIS A 113 -4.64 3.06 -1.72
CA HIS A 113 -5.43 2.07 -2.46
C HIS A 113 -5.22 2.11 -3.98
N THR A 114 -4.60 3.16 -4.49
CA THR A 114 -4.17 3.27 -5.88
C THR A 114 -2.92 2.46 -6.18
N SER A 115 -2.19 2.05 -5.15
CA SER A 115 -1.03 1.18 -5.21
C SER A 115 -1.36 -0.23 -4.69
N GLU A 116 -0.59 -1.22 -5.06
CA GLU A 116 -0.83 -2.67 -4.88
C GLU A 116 -0.90 -3.20 -3.44
N HIS A 117 -1.14 -2.39 -2.46
CA HIS A 117 -0.96 -2.79 -1.07
C HIS A 117 -2.24 -3.41 -0.47
N LYS A 118 -2.30 -4.72 -0.52
CA LYS A 118 -3.24 -5.54 0.27
C LYS A 118 -2.50 -6.48 1.19
#